data_108cb42621c5720cb74b6d5c2177593b
#
_entry.id   108cb42621c5720cb74b6d5c2177593b
#
_cell.length_a   1.000
_cell.length_b   1.000
_cell.length_c   1.000
_cell.angle_alpha   90.00
_cell.angle_beta   90.00
_cell.angle_gamma   90.00
#
_symmetry.space_group_name_H-M   'P 1'
#
loop_
_entity.id
_entity.type
_entity.pdbx_description
1 polymer ?
#
loop_
_entity_poly.entity_id
_entity_poly.type
_entity_poly.pdbx_seq_one_letter_code
_entity_poly.pdbx_strand_id
1 'polypeptide(L)'
;TAIAELKILRGFAYWELLDMFGNVPLDTLYPSPGVQAKATRAQVFAFVESELKAALPYLKTATGSSTYGKVTKWMANALLAKLYLNAEVYAGSPKYNEAIAACDAIISSGNFAVEARGTYLNQFAPTNGPAFKEFVFAIPYDPATSNGYLFHGRYDLNRNLGIKYRYSGSTPGNYSFNQIILNQTSGNGLINAKPSGPRATLSSFYNSYFKADANDIRNNQWLVGNQFWSDGSPMMVSTTKKGYDQFYAGADGGTAITYQLYIDSIITARLAPASIDCGNDEIAWNMGIRNIKFLPDANSSSRNQSNDAPIFRYSDILLMKAEAILRGGTATSGHTALSLTNMVRSNRTTSAAWATVTLDDLYAERAREFTWECWRRNDMIRFGKYETAYGFKTNADTYRRIFPIPT
;
A
#
# COMPACT_ATOMS: atom_id res chain seq x y z
N THR A 1 30.60 -4.13 -7.89
CA THR A 1 29.13 -4.14 -7.96
C THR A 1 28.52 -4.77 -6.71
N ALA A 2 28.90 -6.02 -6.32
CA ALA A 2 28.31 -6.71 -5.16
C ALA A 2 28.41 -5.91 -3.84
N ILE A 3 29.59 -5.34 -3.55
CA ILE A 3 29.78 -4.51 -2.35
C ILE A 3 28.85 -3.28 -2.38
N ALA A 4 28.68 -2.68 -3.55
CA ALA A 4 27.78 -1.53 -3.70
C ALA A 4 26.30 -1.93 -3.48
N GLU A 5 25.90 -3.07 -4.02
CA GLU A 5 24.55 -3.61 -3.81
C GLU A 5 24.28 -3.89 -2.32
N LEU A 6 25.26 -4.50 -1.61
CA LEU A 6 25.15 -4.74 -0.17
C LEU A 6 25.09 -3.45 0.66
N LYS A 7 25.85 -2.41 0.27
CA LYS A 7 25.74 -1.09 0.90
C LYS A 7 24.35 -0.48 0.76
N ILE A 8 23.74 -0.59 -0.42
CA ILE A 8 22.36 -0.10 -0.62
C ILE A 8 21.38 -0.89 0.24
N LEU A 9 21.49 -2.23 0.30
CA LEU A 9 20.60 -3.04 1.14
C LEU A 9 20.78 -2.71 2.62
N ARG A 10 22.00 -2.50 3.08
CA ARG A 10 22.27 -2.04 4.45
C ARG A 10 21.69 -0.66 4.70
N GLY A 11 21.89 0.27 3.76
CA GLY A 11 21.30 1.61 3.82
C GLY A 11 19.77 1.57 3.85
N PHE A 12 19.14 0.70 3.05
CA PHE A 12 17.69 0.50 3.06
C PHE A 12 17.20 -0.03 4.42
N ALA A 13 17.86 -1.05 4.97
CA ALA A 13 17.51 -1.60 6.28
C ALA A 13 17.64 -0.55 7.40
N TYR A 14 18.72 0.23 7.40
CA TYR A 14 18.89 1.31 8.38
C TYR A 14 17.93 2.49 8.18
N TRP A 15 17.51 2.75 6.93
CA TRP A 15 16.47 3.74 6.68
C TRP A 15 15.11 3.30 7.26
N GLU A 16 14.75 2.02 7.09
CA GLU A 16 13.55 1.46 7.73
C GLU A 16 13.63 1.57 9.26
N LEU A 17 14.77 1.22 9.85
CA LEU A 17 14.98 1.37 11.29
C LEU A 17 14.89 2.83 11.74
N LEU A 18 15.45 3.76 10.95
CA LEU A 18 15.39 5.20 11.18
C LEU A 18 13.94 5.72 11.18
N ASP A 19 13.14 5.30 10.20
CA ASP A 19 11.74 5.73 10.08
C ASP A 19 10.88 5.15 11.21
N MET A 20 11.05 3.86 11.51
CA MET A 20 10.22 3.16 12.48
C MET A 20 10.59 3.46 13.93
N PHE A 21 11.88 3.48 14.27
CA PHE A 21 12.36 3.53 15.65
C PHE A 21 13.15 4.79 16.01
N GLY A 22 13.56 5.58 15.04
CA GLY A 22 14.32 6.81 15.24
C GLY A 22 15.77 6.56 15.67
N ASN A 23 16.05 6.54 16.96
CA ASN A 23 17.37 6.29 17.51
C ASN A 23 17.64 4.79 17.62
N VAL A 24 18.61 4.28 16.86
CA VAL A 24 18.92 2.84 16.81
C VAL A 24 20.42 2.61 16.90
N PRO A 25 20.89 1.43 17.37
CA PRO A 25 22.30 1.10 17.31
C PRO A 25 22.82 1.07 15.87
N LEU A 26 24.00 1.64 15.63
CA LEU A 26 24.75 1.52 14.38
C LEU A 26 25.82 0.46 14.55
N ASP A 27 25.52 -0.77 14.16
CA ASP A 27 26.51 -1.85 14.13
C ASP A 27 26.95 -2.08 12.68
N THR A 28 28.18 -1.65 12.39
CA THR A 28 28.74 -1.68 11.03
C THR A 28 29.96 -2.59 10.91
N LEU A 29 30.35 -3.25 12.00
CA LEU A 29 31.51 -4.12 12.07
C LEU A 29 31.12 -5.58 12.09
N TYR A 30 31.97 -6.43 11.51
CA TYR A 30 31.85 -7.88 11.60
C TYR A 30 33.20 -8.51 11.96
N PRO A 31 33.27 -9.35 13.00
CA PRO A 31 32.19 -9.64 13.95
C PRO A 31 31.80 -8.41 14.76
N SER A 32 30.55 -8.36 15.21
CA SER A 32 30.09 -7.24 16.06
C SER A 32 30.90 -7.22 17.37
N PRO A 33 31.36 -6.04 17.80
CA PRO A 33 32.11 -5.91 19.05
C PRO A 33 31.22 -6.02 20.30
N GLY A 34 29.95 -6.32 20.16
CA GLY A 34 28.97 -6.44 21.24
C GLY A 34 27.84 -5.43 21.15
N VAL A 35 27.14 -5.18 22.26
CA VAL A 35 26.00 -4.26 22.28
C VAL A 35 26.45 -2.84 22.01
N GLN A 36 25.93 -2.25 20.95
CA GLN A 36 26.23 -0.89 20.54
C GLN A 36 25.27 0.12 21.20
N ALA A 37 25.80 1.30 21.54
CA ALA A 37 24.99 2.42 21.96
C ALA A 37 24.05 2.89 20.82
N LYS A 38 22.89 3.43 21.20
CA LYS A 38 21.97 4.02 20.24
C LYS A 38 22.58 5.27 19.60
N ALA A 39 22.68 5.29 18.29
CA ALA A 39 22.97 6.50 17.54
C ALA A 39 21.73 7.40 17.49
N THR A 40 21.93 8.70 17.41
CA THR A 40 20.83 9.64 17.21
C THR A 40 20.24 9.49 15.81
N ARG A 41 19.00 9.91 15.66
CA ARG A 41 18.30 9.89 14.38
C ARG A 41 19.09 10.59 13.25
N ALA A 42 19.72 11.73 13.56
CA ALA A 42 20.57 12.46 12.63
C ALA A 42 21.85 11.67 12.25
N GLN A 43 22.46 10.93 13.18
CA GLN A 43 23.62 10.09 12.90
C GLN A 43 23.24 8.91 12.00
N VAL A 44 22.10 8.27 12.25
CA VAL A 44 21.59 7.20 11.38
C VAL A 44 21.28 7.73 9.98
N PHE A 45 20.66 8.92 9.88
CA PHE A 45 20.44 9.60 8.60
C PHE A 45 21.73 9.80 7.83
N ALA A 46 22.76 10.39 8.47
CA ALA A 46 24.05 10.65 7.85
C ALA A 46 24.76 9.35 7.41
N PHE A 47 24.64 8.27 8.19
CA PHE A 47 25.17 6.97 7.83
C PHE A 47 24.46 6.42 6.55
N VAL A 48 23.13 6.44 6.52
CA VAL A 48 22.36 5.98 5.36
C VAL A 48 22.74 6.81 4.12
N GLU A 49 22.77 8.13 4.24
CA GLU A 49 23.17 9.03 3.15
C GLU A 49 24.55 8.65 2.59
N SER A 50 25.54 8.44 3.49
CA SER A 50 26.91 8.12 3.09
C SER A 50 27.00 6.77 2.37
N GLU A 51 26.32 5.72 2.86
CA GLU A 51 26.28 4.40 2.23
C GLU A 51 25.71 4.46 0.82
N LEU A 52 24.60 5.15 0.65
CA LEU A 52 23.93 5.27 -0.64
C LEU A 52 24.79 6.05 -1.65
N LYS A 53 25.34 7.19 -1.24
CA LYS A 53 26.20 8.02 -2.12
C LYS A 53 27.49 7.32 -2.51
N ALA A 54 28.13 6.59 -1.60
CA ALA A 54 29.35 5.84 -1.89
C ALA A 54 29.11 4.66 -2.85
N ALA A 55 27.90 4.08 -2.85
CA ALA A 55 27.56 2.96 -3.70
C ALA A 55 27.13 3.35 -5.12
N LEU A 56 26.50 4.51 -5.29
CA LEU A 56 25.86 4.97 -6.54
C LEU A 56 26.74 4.83 -7.80
N PRO A 57 28.04 5.16 -7.82
CA PRO A 57 28.87 5.09 -9.02
C PRO A 57 29.06 3.65 -9.55
N TYR A 58 28.86 2.64 -8.70
CA TYR A 58 29.17 1.24 -8.97
C TYR A 58 27.94 0.38 -9.27
N LEU A 59 26.75 0.98 -9.27
CA LEU A 59 25.49 0.29 -9.47
C LEU A 59 25.11 0.20 -10.95
N LYS A 60 24.38 -0.87 -11.28
CA LYS A 60 23.84 -1.09 -12.63
C LYS A 60 22.76 -0.07 -12.95
N THR A 61 22.70 0.33 -14.23
CA THR A 61 21.68 1.23 -14.78
C THR A 61 20.69 0.51 -15.71
N ALA A 62 20.91 -0.77 -16.01
CA ALA A 62 19.99 -1.56 -16.79
C ALA A 62 18.65 -1.73 -16.05
N THR A 63 17.58 -1.87 -16.82
CA THR A 63 16.21 -2.15 -16.35
C THR A 63 15.64 -3.39 -17.03
N GLY A 64 14.49 -3.87 -16.59
CA GLY A 64 13.83 -5.07 -17.15
C GLY A 64 14.19 -6.34 -16.38
N SER A 65 13.88 -7.50 -16.97
CA SER A 65 13.91 -8.80 -16.28
C SER A 65 15.27 -9.15 -15.67
N SER A 66 16.38 -8.74 -16.29
CA SER A 66 17.74 -9.06 -15.79
C SER A 66 18.11 -8.38 -14.48
N THR A 67 17.44 -7.25 -14.14
CA THR A 67 17.67 -6.45 -12.94
C THR A 67 16.46 -6.36 -12.03
N TYR A 68 15.36 -6.99 -12.40
CA TYR A 68 14.17 -7.01 -11.60
C TYR A 68 14.40 -7.68 -10.23
N GLY A 69 13.91 -7.05 -9.17
CA GLY A 69 14.16 -7.51 -7.80
C GLY A 69 15.59 -7.32 -7.30
N LYS A 70 16.46 -6.69 -8.09
CA LYS A 70 17.86 -6.43 -7.72
C LYS A 70 18.10 -4.96 -7.45
N VAL A 71 19.12 -4.70 -6.66
CA VAL A 71 19.57 -3.33 -6.39
C VAL A 71 20.14 -2.72 -7.67
N THR A 72 19.63 -1.55 -8.01
CA THR A 72 20.09 -0.75 -9.15
C THR A 72 20.38 0.68 -8.73
N LYS A 73 20.98 1.46 -9.61
CA LYS A 73 21.17 2.90 -9.44
C LYS A 73 19.83 3.62 -9.21
N TRP A 74 18.77 3.10 -9.81
CA TRP A 74 17.44 3.67 -9.73
C TRP A 74 16.80 3.47 -8.35
N MET A 75 16.92 2.26 -7.78
CA MET A 75 16.51 2.00 -6.40
C MET A 75 17.28 2.90 -5.41
N ALA A 76 18.60 3.05 -5.59
CA ALA A 76 19.40 3.89 -4.72
C ALA A 76 18.99 5.38 -4.79
N ASN A 77 18.71 5.92 -5.98
CA ASN A 77 18.19 7.27 -6.12
C ASN A 77 16.78 7.44 -5.55
N ALA A 78 15.90 6.45 -5.72
CA ALA A 78 14.56 6.47 -5.12
C ALA A 78 14.63 6.51 -3.59
N LEU A 79 15.51 5.72 -3.00
CA LEU A 79 15.75 5.72 -1.56
C LEU A 79 16.36 7.04 -1.09
N LEU A 80 17.32 7.62 -1.84
CA LEU A 80 17.86 8.97 -1.55
C LEU A 80 16.78 10.04 -1.62
N ALA A 81 15.91 10.00 -2.64
CA ALA A 81 14.80 10.95 -2.75
C ALA A 81 13.88 10.86 -1.52
N LYS A 82 13.54 9.64 -1.09
CA LYS A 82 12.73 9.40 0.11
C LYS A 82 13.43 9.86 1.38
N LEU A 83 14.71 9.56 1.53
CA LEU A 83 15.54 9.99 2.66
C LEU A 83 15.59 11.52 2.76
N TYR A 84 15.88 12.21 1.65
CA TYR A 84 16.01 13.67 1.62
C TYR A 84 14.67 14.39 1.80
N LEU A 85 13.58 13.84 1.25
CA LEU A 85 12.25 14.41 1.44
C LEU A 85 11.83 14.41 2.92
N ASN A 86 12.29 13.42 3.69
CA ASN A 86 12.03 13.28 5.11
C ASN A 86 13.16 13.86 6.00
N ALA A 87 14.18 14.53 5.44
CA ALA A 87 15.36 15.00 6.19
C ALA A 87 15.01 15.93 7.35
N GLU A 88 14.02 16.81 7.17
CA GLU A 88 13.54 17.69 8.24
C GLU A 88 12.98 16.89 9.43
N VAL A 89 12.25 15.80 9.17
CA VAL A 89 11.72 14.90 10.21
C VAL A 89 12.84 14.09 10.88
N TYR A 90 13.84 13.65 10.12
CA TYR A 90 14.89 12.75 10.62
C TYR A 90 16.07 13.49 11.27
N ALA A 91 16.48 14.62 10.70
CA ALA A 91 17.69 15.33 11.06
C ALA A 91 17.46 16.81 11.39
N GLY A 92 16.22 17.30 11.35
CA GLY A 92 15.86 18.68 11.71
C GLY A 92 16.20 19.72 10.64
N SER A 93 16.66 19.33 9.45
CA SER A 93 17.02 20.26 8.38
C SER A 93 16.50 19.75 7.03
N PRO A 94 15.83 20.60 6.23
CA PRO A 94 15.30 20.21 4.94
C PRO A 94 16.41 19.96 3.90
N LYS A 95 16.19 19.01 3.00
CA LYS A 95 17.05 18.67 1.86
C LYS A 95 16.23 18.52 0.58
N TYR A 96 15.37 19.50 0.30
CA TYR A 96 14.43 19.42 -0.83
C TYR A 96 15.11 19.49 -2.19
N ASN A 97 16.21 20.24 -2.33
CA ASN A 97 16.97 20.29 -3.58
C ASN A 97 17.67 18.96 -3.87
N GLU A 98 18.21 18.32 -2.84
CA GLU A 98 18.81 16.99 -2.96
C GLU A 98 17.75 15.93 -3.31
N ALA A 99 16.54 16.03 -2.74
CA ALA A 99 15.42 15.18 -3.12
C ALA A 99 15.04 15.35 -4.59
N ILE A 100 14.97 16.59 -5.07
CA ILE A 100 14.72 16.91 -6.49
C ILE A 100 15.80 16.32 -7.38
N ALA A 101 17.08 16.48 -7.04
CA ALA A 101 18.19 15.95 -7.82
C ALA A 101 18.17 14.43 -7.91
N ALA A 102 17.82 13.74 -6.83
CA ALA A 102 17.66 12.28 -6.81
C ALA A 102 16.46 11.82 -7.68
N CYS A 103 15.35 12.55 -7.65
CA CYS A 103 14.21 12.29 -8.55
C CYS A 103 14.59 12.53 -10.02
N ASP A 104 15.29 13.62 -10.31
CA ASP A 104 15.73 13.97 -11.67
C ASP A 104 16.65 12.92 -12.28
N ALA A 105 17.51 12.28 -11.49
CA ALA A 105 18.36 11.19 -11.94
C ALA A 105 17.52 10.01 -12.48
N ILE A 106 16.35 9.76 -11.93
CA ILE A 106 15.44 8.70 -12.40
C ILE A 106 14.62 9.21 -13.59
N ILE A 107 14.04 10.40 -13.50
CA ILE A 107 13.17 10.97 -14.53
C ILE A 107 13.93 11.14 -15.86
N SER A 108 15.13 11.73 -15.79
CA SER A 108 15.95 11.98 -16.97
C SER A 108 16.51 10.71 -17.63
N SER A 109 16.45 9.57 -16.95
CA SER A 109 16.89 8.30 -17.53
C SER A 109 15.99 7.82 -18.66
N GLY A 110 14.71 8.24 -18.69
CA GLY A 110 13.72 7.78 -19.66
C GLY A 110 13.33 6.30 -19.55
N ASN A 111 13.78 5.61 -18.50
CA ASN A 111 13.58 4.17 -18.34
C ASN A 111 12.19 3.81 -17.76
N PHE A 112 11.54 4.76 -17.13
CA PHE A 112 10.31 4.55 -16.37
C PHE A 112 9.15 5.38 -16.90
N ALA A 113 7.94 4.90 -16.71
CA ALA A 113 6.73 5.60 -17.12
C ALA A 113 5.59 5.29 -16.15
N VAL A 114 4.66 6.22 -15.99
CA VAL A 114 3.40 5.97 -15.27
C VAL A 114 2.55 5.01 -16.09
N GLU A 115 2.08 3.93 -15.50
CA GLU A 115 1.21 2.99 -16.18
C GLU A 115 -0.12 3.63 -16.57
N ALA A 116 -0.61 3.22 -17.72
CA ALA A 116 -1.85 3.74 -18.26
C ALA A 116 -3.04 3.40 -17.34
N ARG A 117 -4.09 4.22 -17.41
CA ARG A 117 -5.31 4.08 -16.60
C ARG A 117 -5.89 2.65 -16.65
N GLY A 118 -5.95 2.05 -17.83
CA GLY A 118 -6.54 0.71 -18.01
C GLY A 118 -5.73 -0.44 -17.40
N THR A 119 -4.45 -0.22 -17.11
CA THR A 119 -3.54 -1.23 -16.53
C THR A 119 -3.17 -0.96 -15.08
N TYR A 120 -3.71 0.09 -14.48
CA TYR A 120 -3.35 0.50 -13.12
C TYR A 120 -3.42 -0.63 -12.09
N LEU A 121 -4.54 -1.36 -12.01
CA LEU A 121 -4.69 -2.44 -11.03
C LEU A 121 -3.86 -3.67 -11.36
N ASN A 122 -3.47 -3.85 -12.63
CA ASN A 122 -2.65 -4.99 -13.04
C ASN A 122 -1.26 -4.97 -12.39
N GLN A 123 -0.77 -3.78 -12.01
CA GLN A 123 0.49 -3.64 -11.27
C GLN A 123 0.49 -4.33 -9.90
N PHE A 124 -0.69 -4.64 -9.39
CA PHE A 124 -0.87 -5.24 -8.07
C PHE A 124 -1.47 -6.65 -8.14
N ALA A 125 -1.70 -7.15 -9.34
CA ALA A 125 -2.22 -8.48 -9.59
C ALA A 125 -1.14 -9.57 -9.35
N PRO A 126 -1.55 -10.84 -9.14
CA PRO A 126 -0.61 -11.96 -8.99
C PRO A 126 0.29 -12.21 -10.19
N THR A 127 -0.02 -11.61 -11.33
CA THR A 127 0.74 -11.70 -12.58
C THR A 127 1.61 -10.47 -12.84
N ASN A 128 1.77 -9.58 -11.86
CA ASN A 128 2.65 -8.44 -11.99
C ASN A 128 4.12 -8.87 -12.07
N GLY A 129 4.99 -7.97 -12.56
CA GLY A 129 6.39 -8.34 -12.76
C GLY A 129 7.17 -7.30 -13.56
N PRO A 130 8.28 -7.69 -14.17
CA PRO A 130 9.25 -6.79 -14.80
C PRO A 130 8.75 -6.06 -16.06
N ALA A 131 7.58 -6.39 -16.56
CA ALA A 131 6.99 -5.71 -17.72
C ALA A 131 6.44 -4.31 -17.37
N PHE A 132 6.10 -4.06 -16.11
CA PHE A 132 5.58 -2.78 -15.66
C PHE A 132 6.69 -1.73 -15.55
N LYS A 133 6.60 -0.71 -16.39
CA LYS A 133 7.58 0.38 -16.43
C LYS A 133 7.47 1.35 -15.26
N GLU A 134 6.42 1.26 -14.48
CA GLU A 134 6.26 2.07 -13.28
C GLU A 134 7.11 1.55 -12.11
N PHE A 135 7.55 0.28 -12.11
CA PHE A 135 8.36 -0.29 -11.04
C PHE A 135 9.81 0.18 -11.11
N VAL A 136 10.19 1.06 -10.19
CA VAL A 136 11.59 1.45 -9.98
C VAL A 136 12.30 0.38 -9.15
N PHE A 137 11.61 -0.17 -8.16
CA PHE A 137 12.06 -1.33 -7.39
C PHE A 137 10.84 -2.09 -6.84
N ALA A 138 10.85 -3.40 -7.01
CA ALA A 138 9.87 -4.32 -6.44
C ALA A 138 10.57 -5.53 -5.84
N ILE A 139 9.97 -6.13 -4.82
CA ILE A 139 10.40 -7.40 -4.26
C ILE A 139 9.58 -8.50 -4.94
N PRO A 140 10.23 -9.37 -5.73
CA PRO A 140 9.52 -10.45 -6.40
C PRO A 140 9.17 -11.57 -5.40
N TYR A 141 7.98 -12.12 -5.58
CA TYR A 141 7.48 -13.24 -4.80
C TYR A 141 7.04 -14.38 -5.70
N ASP A 142 7.40 -15.59 -5.29
CA ASP A 142 6.98 -16.83 -5.92
C ASP A 142 6.59 -17.82 -4.82
N PRO A 143 5.32 -18.24 -4.74
CA PRO A 143 4.86 -19.14 -3.70
C PRO A 143 5.54 -20.52 -3.75
N ALA A 144 6.10 -20.91 -4.89
CA ALA A 144 6.79 -22.19 -5.04
C ALA A 144 8.23 -22.17 -4.52
N THR A 145 8.91 -21.01 -4.59
CA THR A 145 10.35 -20.91 -4.32
C THR A 145 10.70 -19.98 -3.15
N SER A 146 9.87 -19.00 -2.84
CA SER A 146 10.17 -17.96 -1.84
C SER A 146 9.09 -17.75 -0.78
N ASN A 147 8.27 -18.77 -0.51
CA ASN A 147 7.12 -18.70 0.40
C ASN A 147 6.06 -17.66 0.03
N GLY A 148 6.19 -17.01 -1.11
CA GLY A 148 5.25 -16.03 -1.62
C GLY A 148 5.08 -14.77 -0.78
N TYR A 149 4.33 -13.84 -1.30
CA TYR A 149 3.97 -12.61 -0.61
C TYR A 149 2.89 -12.88 0.42
N LEU A 150 3.22 -12.71 1.68
CA LEU A 150 2.28 -12.86 2.80
C LEU A 150 1.33 -11.67 2.95
N PHE A 151 1.30 -10.77 1.98
CA PHE A 151 0.31 -9.70 2.00
C PHE A 151 -1.08 -10.30 1.97
N HIS A 152 -1.82 -9.96 2.95
CA HIS A 152 -3.02 -10.68 3.29
C HIS A 152 -4.26 -10.12 2.57
N GLY A 153 -4.21 -9.94 1.26
CA GLY A 153 -5.41 -9.58 0.49
C GLY A 153 -6.61 -10.46 0.84
N ARG A 154 -6.35 -11.71 1.20
CA ARG A 154 -7.37 -12.60 1.76
C ARG A 154 -7.96 -12.12 3.09
N TYR A 155 -7.23 -11.34 3.89
CA TYR A 155 -7.75 -10.79 5.16
C TYR A 155 -8.47 -9.46 4.96
N ASP A 156 -8.24 -8.84 3.83
CA ASP A 156 -8.87 -7.58 3.48
C ASP A 156 -10.21 -7.82 2.76
N LEU A 157 -10.42 -9.03 2.26
CA LEU A 157 -11.72 -9.45 1.76
C LEU A 157 -12.69 -9.69 2.91
N ASN A 158 -13.94 -9.47 2.63
CA ASN A 158 -14.98 -9.78 3.58
C ASN A 158 -15.24 -11.30 3.68
N ARG A 159 -15.99 -11.69 4.68
CA ARG A 159 -16.11 -13.08 5.10
C ARG A 159 -16.53 -14.04 4.01
N ASN A 160 -17.41 -13.65 3.16
CA ASN A 160 -17.97 -14.51 2.14
C ASN A 160 -17.15 -14.54 0.84
N LEU A 161 -16.15 -13.67 0.72
CA LEU A 161 -15.31 -13.57 -0.47
C LEU A 161 -13.87 -14.05 -0.24
N GLY A 162 -13.60 -14.67 0.91
CA GLY A 162 -12.24 -15.08 1.28
C GLY A 162 -11.69 -16.20 0.43
N ILE A 163 -10.43 -16.09 0.07
CA ILE A 163 -9.68 -17.08 -0.68
C ILE A 163 -9.56 -18.43 0.05
N LYS A 164 -9.81 -18.46 1.36
CA LYS A 164 -9.80 -19.68 2.17
C LYS A 164 -10.71 -20.77 1.61
N TYR A 165 -11.71 -20.39 0.88
CA TYR A 165 -12.60 -21.30 0.17
C TYR A 165 -11.85 -22.27 -0.76
N ARG A 166 -10.75 -21.83 -1.36
CA ARG A 166 -9.92 -22.67 -2.22
C ARG A 166 -9.17 -23.75 -1.49
N TYR A 167 -8.75 -23.48 -0.27
CA TYR A 167 -8.00 -24.46 0.50
C TYR A 167 -8.84 -25.68 0.90
N SER A 168 -10.13 -25.61 0.73
CA SER A 168 -11.04 -26.75 0.93
C SER A 168 -11.35 -27.53 -0.35
N GLY A 169 -10.58 -27.32 -1.42
CA GLY A 169 -10.74 -28.05 -2.68
C GLY A 169 -11.80 -27.49 -3.63
N SER A 170 -12.23 -26.27 -3.40
CA SER A 170 -13.22 -25.62 -4.27
C SER A 170 -12.62 -25.19 -5.61
N THR A 171 -13.45 -25.21 -6.63
CA THR A 171 -13.05 -24.81 -7.98
C THR A 171 -12.69 -23.31 -8.01
N PRO A 172 -11.57 -22.91 -8.61
CA PRO A 172 -11.26 -21.52 -8.86
C PRO A 172 -12.41 -20.82 -9.59
N GLY A 173 -12.79 -19.64 -9.15
CA GLY A 173 -13.88 -18.88 -9.74
C GLY A 173 -15.20 -18.89 -8.94
N ASN A 174 -15.36 -19.81 -8.01
CA ASN A 174 -16.55 -19.85 -7.14
C ASN A 174 -16.50 -18.86 -5.98
N TYR A 175 -15.43 -18.12 -5.82
CA TYR A 175 -15.25 -17.08 -4.86
C TYR A 175 -14.72 -15.90 -5.61
N SER A 176 -15.49 -15.05 -5.91
CA SER A 176 -15.08 -13.84 -6.57
C SER A 176 -15.59 -12.67 -5.77
N PHE A 177 -14.73 -11.79 -5.58
CA PHE A 177 -14.99 -10.47 -5.07
C PHE A 177 -15.17 -9.59 -6.28
N ASN A 178 -15.80 -8.52 -6.19
CA ASN A 178 -16.22 -7.64 -7.26
C ASN A 178 -16.02 -8.20 -8.70
N GLN A 179 -16.97 -8.96 -9.16
CA GLN A 179 -16.89 -9.71 -10.42
C GLN A 179 -16.77 -8.83 -11.64
N ILE A 180 -17.20 -7.58 -11.54
CA ILE A 180 -17.03 -6.60 -12.61
C ILE A 180 -15.55 -6.38 -12.90
N ILE A 181 -14.72 -6.31 -11.85
CA ILE A 181 -13.25 -6.14 -12.00
C ILE A 181 -12.62 -7.42 -12.55
N LEU A 182 -13.07 -8.59 -12.10
CA LEU A 182 -12.47 -9.86 -12.47
C LEU A 182 -13.12 -10.51 -13.70
N ASN A 183 -14.14 -9.90 -14.24
CA ASN A 183 -14.87 -10.38 -15.42
C ASN A 183 -15.34 -11.84 -15.28
N GLN A 184 -15.86 -12.19 -14.11
CA GLN A 184 -16.42 -13.52 -13.84
C GLN A 184 -17.94 -13.45 -13.73
N THR A 185 -18.60 -14.55 -14.08
CA THR A 185 -20.05 -14.70 -14.03
C THR A 185 -20.47 -15.60 -12.88
N SER A 186 -21.71 -15.44 -12.43
CA SER A 186 -22.25 -16.30 -11.38
C SER A 186 -22.36 -17.74 -11.89
N GLY A 187 -21.63 -18.66 -11.25
CA GLY A 187 -21.78 -20.08 -11.54
C GLY A 187 -22.85 -20.77 -10.71
N ASN A 188 -23.07 -20.34 -9.47
CA ASN A 188 -23.74 -21.12 -8.45
C ASN A 188 -24.76 -20.37 -7.58
N GLY A 189 -25.05 -19.13 -7.83
CA GLY A 189 -26.06 -18.36 -7.10
C GLY A 189 -25.75 -18.04 -5.62
N LEU A 190 -25.02 -18.90 -4.92
CA LEU A 190 -24.65 -18.72 -3.52
C LEU A 190 -23.14 -18.85 -3.32
N ILE A 191 -22.60 -17.98 -2.47
CA ILE A 191 -21.21 -18.05 -2.04
C ILE A 191 -21.18 -18.51 -0.59
N ASN A 192 -20.46 -19.59 -0.34
CA ASN A 192 -20.23 -20.15 1.01
C ASN A 192 -18.77 -20.02 1.44
N ALA A 193 -18.04 -19.11 0.86
CA ALA A 193 -16.66 -18.88 1.20
C ALA A 193 -16.52 -18.41 2.65
N LYS A 194 -15.51 -18.92 3.32
CA LYS A 194 -15.24 -18.55 4.71
C LYS A 194 -14.10 -17.54 4.78
N PRO A 195 -14.23 -16.54 5.59
CA PRO A 195 -13.35 -15.41 5.67
C PRO A 195 -12.10 -15.68 6.43
N SER A 196 -11.29 -14.72 6.35
CA SER A 196 -10.03 -14.77 7.05
C SER A 196 -9.90 -13.73 8.16
N GLY A 197 -10.61 -12.66 8.13
CA GLY A 197 -10.55 -11.65 9.19
C GLY A 197 -11.26 -10.36 8.83
N PRO A 198 -11.75 -9.61 9.83
CA PRO A 198 -12.49 -8.38 9.62
C PRO A 198 -11.52 -7.20 9.46
N ARG A 199 -10.74 -7.16 8.39
CA ARG A 199 -9.93 -5.99 8.07
C ARG A 199 -10.68 -5.10 7.12
N ALA A 200 -10.81 -3.84 7.49
CA ALA A 200 -11.61 -2.89 6.73
C ALA A 200 -11.00 -1.50 6.78
N THR A 201 -11.32 -0.71 5.76
CA THR A 201 -11.00 0.70 5.71
C THR A 201 -12.17 1.51 6.23
N LEU A 202 -11.88 2.54 7.01
CA LEU A 202 -12.89 3.46 7.52
C LEU A 202 -13.57 4.23 6.38
N SER A 203 -14.89 4.41 6.50
CA SER A 203 -15.67 5.19 5.53
C SER A 203 -15.17 6.63 5.39
N SER A 204 -14.67 7.23 6.47
CA SER A 204 -14.08 8.57 6.44
C SER A 204 -12.90 8.67 5.50
N PHE A 205 -12.00 7.67 5.47
CA PHE A 205 -10.88 7.64 4.54
C PHE A 205 -11.35 7.53 3.08
N TYR A 206 -12.25 6.58 2.80
CA TYR A 206 -12.81 6.41 1.47
C TYR A 206 -13.54 7.66 0.98
N ASN A 207 -14.41 8.21 1.79
CA ASN A 207 -15.19 9.40 1.44
C ASN A 207 -14.30 10.63 1.20
N SER A 208 -13.23 10.79 1.99
CA SER A 208 -12.33 11.95 1.87
C SER A 208 -11.45 11.91 0.63
N TYR A 209 -11.07 10.74 0.15
CA TYR A 209 -10.04 10.63 -0.88
C TYR A 209 -10.53 10.03 -2.20
N PHE A 210 -11.58 9.21 -2.21
CA PHE A 210 -11.98 8.45 -3.40
C PHE A 210 -13.34 8.84 -3.96
N LYS A 211 -14.31 9.13 -3.09
CA LYS A 211 -15.69 9.36 -3.53
C LYS A 211 -15.88 10.60 -4.41
N ALA A 212 -14.98 11.58 -4.32
CA ALA A 212 -15.14 12.87 -5.00
C ALA A 212 -14.95 12.81 -6.53
N ASP A 213 -14.22 11.82 -7.05
CA ASP A 213 -13.96 11.65 -8.48
C ASP A 213 -14.41 10.26 -8.94
N ALA A 214 -15.63 10.17 -9.46
CA ALA A 214 -16.20 8.93 -9.96
C ALA A 214 -15.46 8.37 -11.20
N ASN A 215 -14.69 9.21 -11.91
CA ASN A 215 -13.94 8.82 -13.10
C ASN A 215 -12.56 8.25 -12.77
N ASP A 216 -12.14 8.27 -11.50
CA ASP A 216 -10.84 7.77 -11.08
C ASP A 216 -10.82 6.23 -11.05
N ILE A 217 -9.93 5.63 -11.83
CA ILE A 217 -9.80 4.16 -11.92
C ILE A 217 -9.44 3.52 -10.57
N ARG A 218 -8.83 4.29 -9.67
CA ARG A 218 -8.47 3.83 -8.32
C ARG A 218 -9.69 3.55 -7.45
N ASN A 219 -10.88 3.99 -7.84
CA ASN A 219 -12.12 3.58 -7.19
C ASN A 219 -12.41 2.09 -7.33
N ASN A 220 -11.92 1.46 -8.40
CA ASN A 220 -12.11 0.04 -8.66
C ASN A 220 -11.37 -0.88 -7.66
N GLN A 221 -10.53 -0.32 -6.79
CA GLN A 221 -9.90 -1.07 -5.71
C GLN A 221 -10.78 -1.26 -4.47
N TRP A 222 -12.02 -0.75 -4.49
CA TRP A 222 -12.88 -0.73 -3.31
C TRP A 222 -14.13 -1.57 -3.49
N LEU A 223 -14.46 -2.37 -2.47
CA LEU A 223 -15.73 -3.06 -2.36
C LEU A 223 -16.57 -2.36 -1.28
N VAL A 224 -17.77 -1.92 -1.68
CA VAL A 224 -18.74 -1.23 -0.80
C VAL A 224 -20.15 -1.46 -1.34
N GLY A 225 -21.14 -1.54 -0.44
CA GLY A 225 -22.55 -1.73 -0.80
C GLY A 225 -22.87 -3.15 -1.30
N ASN A 226 -23.96 -3.26 -2.06
CA ASN A 226 -24.37 -4.53 -2.68
C ASN A 226 -23.32 -5.03 -3.66
N GLN A 227 -23.04 -6.31 -3.60
CA GLN A 227 -22.11 -6.96 -4.50
C GLN A 227 -22.85 -7.73 -5.60
N PHE A 228 -22.25 -7.68 -6.80
CA PHE A 228 -22.84 -8.28 -8.00
C PHE A 228 -21.79 -9.09 -8.75
N TRP A 229 -22.25 -10.11 -9.45
CA TRP A 229 -21.50 -10.81 -10.45
C TRP A 229 -21.30 -9.92 -11.70
N SER A 230 -20.38 -10.29 -12.58
CA SER A 230 -20.11 -9.53 -13.81
C SER A 230 -21.30 -9.47 -14.78
N ASP A 231 -22.22 -10.42 -14.67
CA ASP A 231 -23.47 -10.43 -15.43
C ASP A 231 -24.57 -9.54 -14.83
N GLY A 232 -24.27 -8.82 -13.73
CA GLY A 232 -25.21 -7.95 -13.05
C GLY A 232 -26.13 -8.66 -12.05
N SER A 233 -26.07 -9.99 -11.94
CA SER A 233 -26.86 -10.72 -10.96
C SER A 233 -26.34 -10.50 -9.53
N PRO A 234 -27.21 -10.50 -8.50
CA PRO A 234 -26.78 -10.27 -7.12
C PRO A 234 -25.93 -11.43 -6.60
N MET A 235 -24.88 -11.13 -5.85
CA MET A 235 -24.11 -12.12 -5.11
C MET A 235 -24.90 -12.55 -3.87
N MET A 236 -25.50 -13.74 -3.92
CA MET A 236 -26.25 -14.28 -2.79
C MET A 236 -25.33 -15.10 -1.88
N VAL A 237 -25.48 -14.92 -0.59
CA VAL A 237 -24.72 -15.63 0.45
C VAL A 237 -25.67 -16.20 1.49
N SER A 238 -25.26 -17.29 2.13
CA SER A 238 -26.03 -17.94 3.20
C SER A 238 -25.17 -18.14 4.43
N THR A 239 -25.73 -17.89 5.61
CA THR A 239 -25.09 -18.15 6.89
C THR A 239 -26.11 -18.60 7.94
N THR A 240 -25.64 -19.43 8.87
CA THR A 240 -26.37 -19.78 10.10
C THR A 240 -25.75 -19.11 11.33
N LYS A 241 -24.70 -18.28 11.13
CA LYS A 241 -23.91 -17.73 12.23
C LYS A 241 -24.11 -16.25 12.37
N LYS A 242 -24.57 -15.80 13.53
CA LYS A 242 -24.64 -14.41 13.91
C LYS A 242 -23.70 -14.01 15.07
N GLY A 243 -23.22 -14.99 15.85
CA GLY A 243 -22.32 -14.73 16.99
C GLY A 243 -22.87 -13.72 17.99
N TYR A 244 -22.21 -12.60 18.13
CA TYR A 244 -22.65 -11.49 18.99
C TYR A 244 -23.74 -10.64 18.36
N ASP A 245 -24.17 -10.94 17.17
CA ASP A 245 -25.10 -10.09 16.46
C ASP A 245 -26.50 -10.17 17.05
N GLN A 246 -26.96 -9.05 17.50
CA GLN A 246 -28.31 -8.84 17.97
C GLN A 246 -29.25 -8.31 16.87
N PHE A 247 -28.71 -7.98 15.72
CA PHE A 247 -29.45 -7.36 14.62
C PHE A 247 -30.16 -8.39 13.74
N TYR A 248 -29.69 -9.61 13.74
CA TYR A 248 -30.21 -10.69 12.89
C TYR A 248 -30.73 -11.84 13.75
N ALA A 249 -31.84 -11.60 14.39
CA ALA A 249 -32.52 -12.63 15.19
C ALA A 249 -32.86 -13.85 14.33
N GLY A 250 -32.60 -15.05 14.83
CA GLY A 250 -32.93 -16.31 14.18
C GLY A 250 -31.84 -16.89 13.26
N ALA A 251 -30.77 -16.16 13.01
CA ALA A 251 -29.66 -16.70 12.18
C ALA A 251 -28.72 -17.64 12.93
N ASP A 252 -28.81 -17.72 14.24
CA ASP A 252 -28.00 -18.59 15.06
C ASP A 252 -28.76 -19.87 15.41
N GLY A 253 -28.02 -20.93 15.71
CA GLY A 253 -28.64 -22.19 16.10
C GLY A 253 -29.14 -23.05 14.93
N GLY A 254 -28.60 -22.83 13.72
CA GLY A 254 -28.86 -23.68 12.56
C GLY A 254 -29.90 -23.14 11.57
N THR A 255 -30.57 -22.03 11.89
CA THR A 255 -31.47 -21.40 10.92
C THR A 255 -30.67 -20.60 9.90
N ALA A 256 -30.79 -20.98 8.62
CA ALA A 256 -30.07 -20.26 7.55
C ALA A 256 -30.75 -18.92 7.22
N ILE A 257 -29.93 -17.90 7.03
CA ILE A 257 -30.31 -16.64 6.39
C ILE A 257 -29.62 -16.58 5.03
N THR A 258 -30.39 -16.32 3.99
CA THR A 258 -29.88 -16.05 2.64
C THR A 258 -30.15 -14.59 2.31
N TYR A 259 -29.09 -13.87 1.89
CA TYR A 259 -29.15 -12.43 1.60
C TYR A 259 -28.19 -12.05 0.49
N GLN A 260 -28.42 -10.93 -0.16
CA GLN A 260 -27.45 -10.38 -1.08
C GLN A 260 -26.24 -9.86 -0.28
N LEU A 261 -25.04 -10.25 -0.69
CA LEU A 261 -23.82 -9.78 -0.04
C LEU A 261 -23.76 -8.26 -0.05
N TYR A 262 -23.74 -7.69 1.13
CA TYR A 262 -23.68 -6.25 1.35
C TYR A 262 -22.47 -5.90 2.21
N ILE A 263 -21.64 -5.00 1.71
CA ILE A 263 -20.49 -4.49 2.43
C ILE A 263 -20.86 -3.11 2.98
N ASP A 264 -21.18 -3.08 4.27
CA ASP A 264 -21.55 -1.82 4.94
C ASP A 264 -20.32 -0.90 5.01
N SER A 265 -20.50 0.34 4.58
CA SER A 265 -19.47 1.36 4.69
C SER A 265 -19.20 1.78 6.14
N ILE A 266 -20.11 1.48 7.06
CA ILE A 266 -20.04 1.85 8.47
C ILE A 266 -19.55 0.67 9.29
N ILE A 267 -18.55 0.90 10.14
CA ILE A 267 -18.11 -0.05 11.15
C ILE A 267 -18.81 0.36 12.46
N THR A 268 -19.69 -0.50 12.94
CA THR A 268 -20.40 -0.28 14.20
C THR A 268 -19.76 -1.10 15.31
N ALA A 269 -19.49 -0.46 16.43
CA ALA A 269 -19.07 -1.16 17.64
C ALA A 269 -20.23 -2.00 18.17
N ARG A 270 -20.01 -3.29 18.40
CA ARG A 270 -21.05 -4.26 18.76
C ARG A 270 -20.93 -4.82 20.17
N LEU A 271 -19.77 -4.67 20.79
CA LEU A 271 -19.52 -5.10 22.15
C LEU A 271 -19.19 -3.89 23.04
N ALA A 272 -19.55 -4.01 24.30
CA ALA A 272 -19.15 -3.03 25.32
C ALA A 272 -17.78 -3.42 25.91
N PRO A 273 -16.86 -2.45 26.15
CA PRO A 273 -16.96 -1.03 25.77
C PRO A 273 -16.58 -0.82 24.30
N ALA A 274 -17.51 -0.45 23.46
CA ALA A 274 -17.33 0.00 22.08
C ALA A 274 -16.29 -0.81 21.24
N SER A 275 -16.32 -2.14 21.33
CA SER A 275 -15.43 -3.04 20.57
C SER A 275 -15.92 -3.21 19.13
N ILE A 276 -15.00 -3.33 18.19
CA ILE A 276 -15.26 -3.70 16.80
C ILE A 276 -15.16 -5.22 16.57
N ASP A 277 -14.99 -6.00 17.64
CA ASP A 277 -14.99 -7.45 17.54
C ASP A 277 -16.38 -7.95 17.12
N CYS A 278 -16.43 -8.70 16.05
CA CYS A 278 -17.65 -9.27 15.49
C CYS A 278 -17.90 -10.72 15.97
N GLY A 279 -17.00 -11.32 16.72
CA GLY A 279 -17.13 -12.71 17.15
C GLY A 279 -17.37 -13.66 15.98
N ASN A 280 -18.47 -14.44 16.05
CA ASN A 280 -18.91 -15.36 15.00
C ASN A 280 -20.00 -14.80 14.08
N ASP A 281 -20.32 -13.51 14.22
CA ASP A 281 -21.32 -12.86 13.39
C ASP A 281 -20.80 -12.67 11.95
N GLU A 282 -21.21 -13.54 11.06
CA GLU A 282 -20.76 -13.53 9.66
C GLU A 282 -21.27 -12.31 8.88
N ILE A 283 -22.38 -11.73 9.27
CA ILE A 283 -22.94 -10.54 8.63
C ILE A 283 -22.16 -9.32 9.09
N ALA A 284 -21.89 -9.22 10.40
CA ALA A 284 -21.08 -8.15 10.95
C ALA A 284 -19.65 -8.13 10.42
N TRP A 285 -19.10 -9.29 10.07
CA TRP A 285 -17.78 -9.37 9.48
C TRP A 285 -17.69 -8.75 8.08
N ASN A 286 -18.81 -8.46 7.46
CA ASN A 286 -18.86 -7.75 6.17
C ASN A 286 -18.89 -6.22 6.33
N MET A 287 -18.85 -5.69 7.56
CA MET A 287 -18.76 -4.26 7.80
C MET A 287 -17.40 -3.69 7.40
N GLY A 288 -17.43 -2.43 6.99
CA GLY A 288 -16.28 -1.64 6.58
C GLY A 288 -15.83 -1.90 5.14
N ILE A 289 -15.40 -0.85 4.49
CA ILE A 289 -15.01 -0.85 3.09
C ILE A 289 -13.77 -1.73 2.88
N ARG A 290 -13.80 -2.59 1.88
CA ARG A 290 -12.71 -3.53 1.59
C ARG A 290 -11.84 -3.03 0.44
N ASN A 291 -10.54 -3.21 0.58
CA ASN A 291 -9.59 -2.90 -0.47
C ASN A 291 -9.15 -4.16 -1.19
N ILE A 292 -9.17 -4.13 -2.52
CA ILE A 292 -8.75 -5.23 -3.38
C ILE A 292 -7.61 -4.83 -4.32
N LYS A 293 -6.85 -3.80 -3.98
CA LYS A 293 -5.72 -3.35 -4.79
C LYS A 293 -4.75 -4.48 -5.07
N PHE A 294 -4.37 -5.23 -4.05
CA PHE A 294 -3.59 -6.44 -4.20
C PHE A 294 -4.53 -7.64 -4.32
N LEU A 295 -4.90 -7.97 -5.53
CA LEU A 295 -5.80 -9.08 -5.81
C LEU A 295 -5.20 -10.40 -5.33
N PRO A 296 -5.96 -11.23 -4.61
CA PRO A 296 -5.49 -12.55 -4.22
C PRO A 296 -5.22 -13.43 -5.43
N ASP A 297 -4.14 -14.22 -5.35
CA ASP A 297 -3.80 -15.17 -6.38
C ASP A 297 -4.82 -16.30 -6.46
N ALA A 298 -5.48 -16.35 -7.61
CA ALA A 298 -6.48 -17.35 -7.91
C ALA A 298 -5.91 -18.78 -7.96
N ASN A 299 -4.66 -18.95 -8.21
CA ASN A 299 -4.02 -20.25 -8.37
C ASN A 299 -3.27 -20.70 -7.11
N SER A 300 -3.16 -19.85 -6.10
CA SER A 300 -2.49 -20.21 -4.86
C SER A 300 -3.32 -21.21 -4.04
N SER A 301 -2.70 -22.30 -3.66
CA SER A 301 -3.26 -23.29 -2.73
C SER A 301 -2.88 -23.02 -1.27
N SER A 302 -2.11 -21.97 -1.00
CA SER A 302 -1.59 -21.62 0.32
C SER A 302 -1.89 -20.16 0.69
N ARG A 303 -1.37 -19.70 1.81
CA ARG A 303 -1.41 -18.27 2.20
C ARG A 303 -0.52 -17.40 1.33
N ASN A 304 0.42 -18.04 0.67
CA ASN A 304 1.44 -17.36 -0.11
C ASN A 304 0.84 -16.90 -1.44
N GLN A 305 1.15 -15.69 -1.83
CA GLN A 305 0.62 -15.07 -3.02
C GLN A 305 1.76 -14.77 -4.00
N SER A 306 1.46 -14.75 -5.28
CA SER A 306 2.45 -14.47 -6.33
C SER A 306 2.63 -13.00 -6.62
N ASN A 307 1.88 -12.12 -5.97
CA ASN A 307 2.00 -10.68 -6.18
C ASN A 307 3.38 -10.20 -5.77
N ASP A 308 4.09 -9.55 -6.68
CA ASP A 308 5.30 -8.82 -6.33
C ASP A 308 4.94 -7.54 -5.57
N ALA A 309 5.77 -7.17 -4.61
CA ALA A 309 5.57 -5.98 -3.79
C ALA A 309 6.32 -4.78 -4.37
N PRO A 310 5.67 -3.80 -5.01
CA PRO A 310 6.32 -2.58 -5.45
C PRO A 310 6.71 -1.73 -4.24
N ILE A 311 8.00 -1.47 -4.09
CA ILE A 311 8.55 -0.62 -3.03
C ILE A 311 8.67 0.82 -3.52
N PHE A 312 9.25 1.03 -4.70
CA PHE A 312 9.33 2.35 -5.32
C PHE A 312 8.70 2.30 -6.71
N ARG A 313 7.71 3.15 -6.94
CA ARG A 313 7.06 3.33 -8.24
C ARG A 313 7.38 4.70 -8.83
N TYR A 314 7.35 4.82 -10.15
CA TYR A 314 7.64 6.06 -10.84
C TYR A 314 6.66 7.19 -10.48
N SER A 315 5.40 6.86 -10.21
CA SER A 315 4.43 7.82 -9.65
C SER A 315 4.90 8.43 -8.32
N ASP A 316 5.56 7.64 -7.43
CA ASP A 316 6.13 8.16 -6.19
C ASP A 316 7.29 9.13 -6.46
N ILE A 317 8.14 8.82 -7.45
CA ILE A 317 9.24 9.72 -7.86
C ILE A 317 8.70 11.09 -8.31
N LEU A 318 7.65 11.08 -9.14
CA LEU A 318 7.02 12.30 -9.62
C LEU A 318 6.39 13.11 -8.48
N LEU A 319 5.63 12.44 -7.59
CA LEU A 319 4.96 13.10 -6.47
C LEU A 319 5.93 13.52 -5.37
N MET A 320 7.06 12.82 -5.16
CA MET A 320 8.13 13.28 -4.27
C MET A 320 8.80 14.55 -4.79
N LYS A 321 9.08 14.62 -6.09
CA LYS A 321 9.61 15.85 -6.70
C LYS A 321 8.61 16.99 -6.59
N ALA A 322 7.33 16.75 -6.86
CA ALA A 322 6.27 17.73 -6.73
C ALA A 322 6.19 18.28 -5.28
N GLU A 323 6.26 17.39 -4.29
CA GLU A 323 6.27 17.78 -2.88
C GLU A 323 7.48 18.62 -2.50
N ALA A 324 8.68 18.21 -2.93
CA ALA A 324 9.90 18.94 -2.66
C ALA A 324 9.86 20.37 -3.23
N ILE A 325 9.29 20.56 -4.43
CA ILE A 325 9.07 21.86 -5.03
C ILE A 325 8.08 22.70 -4.20
N LEU A 326 6.94 22.12 -3.80
CA LEU A 326 5.94 22.82 -2.96
C LEU A 326 6.49 23.23 -1.59
N ARG A 327 7.49 22.51 -1.09
CA ARG A 327 8.17 22.81 0.18
C ARG A 327 9.32 23.82 0.04
N GLY A 328 9.53 24.40 -1.14
CA GLY A 328 10.52 25.44 -1.40
C GLY A 328 11.79 24.98 -2.11
N GLY A 329 11.84 23.72 -2.57
CA GLY A 329 12.91 23.27 -3.46
C GLY A 329 12.83 23.93 -4.84
N THR A 330 13.97 24.10 -5.49
CA THR A 330 14.06 24.74 -6.80
C THR A 330 13.58 23.78 -7.89
N ALA A 331 12.58 24.20 -8.65
CA ALA A 331 12.08 23.45 -9.80
C ALA A 331 13.17 23.28 -10.87
N THR A 332 13.26 22.11 -11.46
CA THR A 332 14.28 21.74 -12.45
C THR A 332 13.64 21.08 -13.67
N SER A 333 14.36 21.06 -14.80
CA SER A 333 13.97 20.35 -16.02
C SER A 333 12.62 20.79 -16.59
N GLY A 334 12.19 22.04 -16.37
CA GLY A 334 10.90 22.56 -16.80
C GLY A 334 9.68 21.98 -16.06
N HIS A 335 9.89 21.16 -15.03
CA HIS A 335 8.81 20.58 -14.24
C HIS A 335 8.34 21.55 -13.14
N THR A 336 7.03 21.66 -12.97
CA THR A 336 6.39 22.29 -11.80
C THR A 336 5.72 21.22 -10.95
N ALA A 337 5.40 21.54 -9.71
CA ALA A 337 4.64 20.63 -8.87
C ALA A 337 3.30 20.23 -9.52
N LEU A 338 2.64 21.21 -10.16
CA LEU A 338 1.39 20.99 -10.87
C LEU A 338 1.57 20.05 -12.07
N SER A 339 2.59 20.27 -12.90
CA SER A 339 2.82 19.42 -14.08
C SER A 339 3.10 17.97 -13.68
N LEU A 340 3.94 17.75 -12.67
CA LEU A 340 4.28 16.44 -12.15
C LEU A 340 3.05 15.70 -11.56
N THR A 341 2.24 16.41 -10.79
CA THR A 341 1.01 15.84 -10.23
C THR A 341 0.02 15.47 -11.32
N ASN A 342 -0.17 16.34 -12.33
CA ASN A 342 -1.05 16.06 -13.46
C ASN A 342 -0.52 14.94 -14.35
N MET A 343 0.78 14.70 -14.45
CA MET A 343 1.33 13.52 -15.14
C MET A 343 0.86 12.20 -14.50
N VAL A 344 0.75 12.15 -13.20
CA VAL A 344 0.18 10.98 -12.51
C VAL A 344 -1.33 10.92 -12.73
N ARG A 345 -2.02 12.03 -12.46
CA ARG A 345 -3.49 12.10 -12.52
C ARG A 345 -4.08 11.77 -13.89
N SER A 346 -3.49 12.23 -14.97
CA SER A 346 -3.95 11.95 -16.34
C SER A 346 -3.95 10.45 -16.69
N ASN A 347 -3.15 9.66 -15.96
CA ASN A 347 -3.13 8.21 -16.05
C ASN A 347 -3.99 7.51 -14.99
N ARG A 348 -4.80 8.25 -14.23
CA ARG A 348 -5.70 7.71 -13.21
C ARG A 348 -7.15 8.11 -13.42
N THR A 349 -7.41 9.31 -13.90
CA THR A 349 -8.76 9.81 -14.08
C THR A 349 -8.94 10.46 -15.46
N THR A 350 -10.18 10.45 -15.96
CA THR A 350 -10.61 11.21 -17.13
C THR A 350 -11.17 12.59 -16.76
N SER A 351 -11.23 12.92 -15.49
CA SER A 351 -11.59 14.26 -15.04
C SER A 351 -10.54 15.28 -15.44
N ALA A 352 -10.93 16.55 -15.56
CA ALA A 352 -10.05 17.63 -15.97
C ALA A 352 -8.78 17.70 -15.12
N ALA A 353 -7.67 18.05 -15.74
CA ALA A 353 -6.42 18.31 -15.05
C ALA A 353 -6.61 19.45 -14.03
N TRP A 354 -5.89 19.36 -12.93
CA TRP A 354 -5.90 20.44 -11.95
C TRP A 354 -5.27 21.71 -12.53
N ALA A 355 -5.82 22.86 -12.17
CA ALA A 355 -5.26 24.17 -12.50
C ALA A 355 -4.22 24.66 -11.49
N THR A 356 -4.30 24.19 -10.26
CA THR A 356 -3.37 24.49 -9.17
C THR A 356 -3.14 23.25 -8.32
N VAL A 357 -2.09 23.23 -7.53
CA VAL A 357 -1.81 22.18 -6.56
C VAL A 357 -1.20 22.76 -5.29
N THR A 358 -1.74 22.37 -4.16
CA THR A 358 -1.23 22.69 -2.82
C THR A 358 -0.61 21.44 -2.16
N LEU A 359 0.04 21.62 -1.02
CA LEU A 359 0.51 20.47 -0.21
C LEU A 359 -0.64 19.57 0.27
N ASP A 360 -1.80 20.14 0.61
CA ASP A 360 -2.96 19.35 1.02
C ASP A 360 -3.56 18.56 -0.16
N ASP A 361 -3.59 19.14 -1.36
CA ASP A 361 -3.99 18.43 -2.57
C ASP A 361 -3.05 17.27 -2.87
N LEU A 362 -1.75 17.52 -2.75
CA LEU A 362 -0.72 16.49 -2.96
C LEU A 362 -0.81 15.38 -1.90
N TYR A 363 -1.05 15.73 -0.64
CA TYR A 363 -1.27 14.76 0.43
C TYR A 363 -2.49 13.86 0.16
N ALA A 364 -3.56 14.43 -0.39
CA ALA A 364 -4.74 13.69 -0.82
C ALA A 364 -4.44 12.80 -2.04
N GLU A 365 -3.68 13.31 -3.02
CA GLU A 365 -3.30 12.54 -4.20
C GLU A 365 -2.40 11.35 -3.82
N ARG A 366 -1.43 11.55 -2.93
CA ARG A 366 -0.60 10.48 -2.38
C ARG A 366 -1.44 9.44 -1.63
N ALA A 367 -2.49 9.85 -0.90
CA ALA A 367 -3.40 8.93 -0.24
C ALA A 367 -4.14 8.04 -1.24
N ARG A 368 -4.61 8.60 -2.37
CA ARG A 368 -5.24 7.83 -3.45
C ARG A 368 -4.27 6.87 -4.12
N GLU A 369 -3.07 7.37 -4.44
CA GLU A 369 -2.09 6.61 -5.23
C GLU A 369 -1.46 5.47 -4.45
N PHE A 370 -1.09 5.70 -3.18
CA PHE A 370 -0.31 4.76 -2.37
C PHE A 370 -1.12 4.06 -1.26
N THR A 371 -2.43 4.06 -1.36
CA THR A 371 -3.27 3.26 -0.47
C THR A 371 -2.80 1.81 -0.48
N TRP A 372 -2.64 1.22 0.71
CA TRP A 372 -2.18 -0.16 0.93
C TRP A 372 -0.75 -0.47 0.46
N GLU A 373 0.08 0.55 0.18
CA GLU A 373 1.50 0.40 -0.12
C GLU A 373 2.41 0.81 1.05
N CYS A 374 1.87 0.90 2.26
CA CYS A 374 2.56 1.18 3.53
C CYS A 374 3.19 2.58 3.68
N TRP A 375 2.98 3.51 2.72
CA TRP A 375 3.56 4.85 2.78
C TRP A 375 2.79 5.85 3.65
N ARG A 376 1.53 5.57 3.99
CA ARG A 376 0.64 6.56 4.61
C ARG A 376 1.15 7.10 5.95
N ARG A 377 1.73 6.23 6.81
CA ARG A 377 2.30 6.68 8.10
C ARG A 377 3.42 7.69 7.90
N ASN A 378 4.36 7.39 7.01
CA ASN A 378 5.47 8.28 6.66
C ASN A 378 4.96 9.63 6.13
N ASP A 379 3.98 9.60 5.21
CA ASP A 379 3.34 10.81 4.69
C ASP A 379 2.63 11.60 5.80
N MET A 380 1.85 10.96 6.66
CA MET A 380 1.13 11.64 7.74
C MET A 380 2.07 12.37 8.69
N ILE A 381 3.21 11.77 9.03
CA ILE A 381 4.23 12.39 9.90
C ILE A 381 4.84 13.60 9.20
N ARG A 382 5.26 13.45 7.94
CA ARG A 382 5.91 14.52 7.17
C ARG A 382 4.99 15.71 6.87
N PHE A 383 3.69 15.44 6.66
CA PHE A 383 2.68 16.49 6.45
C PHE A 383 2.08 17.05 7.74
N GLY A 384 2.55 16.61 8.92
CA GLY A 384 2.03 17.09 10.20
C GLY A 384 0.58 16.68 10.47
N LYS A 385 0.12 15.57 9.89
CA LYS A 385 -1.26 15.07 10.03
C LYS A 385 -1.36 13.83 10.93
N TYR A 386 -0.25 13.33 11.47
CA TYR A 386 -0.22 12.07 12.21
C TYR A 386 -0.98 12.13 13.54
N GLU A 387 -0.95 13.27 14.22
CA GLU A 387 -1.64 13.52 15.50
C GLU A 387 -3.13 13.80 15.33
N THR A 388 -3.58 14.12 14.14
CA THR A 388 -5.00 14.42 13.87
C THR A 388 -5.87 13.19 14.17
N ALA A 389 -6.97 13.40 14.88
CA ALA A 389 -7.96 12.36 15.14
C ALA A 389 -8.65 11.92 13.85
N TYR A 390 -8.85 10.61 13.70
CA TYR A 390 -9.63 10.03 12.61
C TYR A 390 -10.22 8.68 13.01
N GLY A 391 -11.46 8.41 12.62
CA GLY A 391 -12.15 7.16 12.96
C GLY A 391 -12.10 6.88 14.46
N PHE A 392 -11.48 5.75 14.82
CA PHE A 392 -11.33 5.33 16.22
C PHE A 392 -10.03 5.83 16.88
N LYS A 393 -9.18 6.52 16.15
CA LYS A 393 -7.97 7.14 16.71
C LYS A 393 -8.31 8.51 17.29
N THR A 394 -8.13 8.65 18.60
CA THR A 394 -8.39 9.89 19.34
C THR A 394 -7.13 10.51 19.98
N ASN A 395 -6.04 9.76 20.06
CA ASN A 395 -4.81 10.23 20.69
C ASN A 395 -4.00 11.14 19.76
N ALA A 396 -3.31 12.11 20.37
CA ALA A 396 -2.48 13.11 19.70
C ALA A 396 -1.00 13.09 20.16
N ASP A 397 -0.56 11.97 20.72
CA ASP A 397 0.76 11.84 21.31
C ASP A 397 1.85 11.78 20.23
N THR A 398 2.78 12.75 20.24
CA THR A 398 3.87 12.83 19.26
C THR A 398 4.89 11.69 19.36
N TYR A 399 5.08 11.09 20.55
CA TYR A 399 5.99 9.97 20.72
C TYR A 399 5.56 8.72 19.92
N ARG A 400 4.30 8.63 19.56
CA ARG A 400 3.74 7.53 18.74
C ARG A 400 4.14 7.60 17.27
N ARG A 401 4.84 8.64 16.87
CA ARG A 401 5.43 8.71 15.52
C ARG A 401 6.48 7.63 15.29
N ILE A 402 7.05 7.10 16.37
CA ILE A 402 8.02 5.99 16.32
C ILE A 402 7.51 4.82 17.16
N PHE A 403 7.93 3.62 16.80
CA PHE A 403 7.63 2.42 17.55
C PHE A 403 8.62 2.23 18.72
N PRO A 404 8.20 1.60 19.82
CA PRO A 404 9.13 1.19 20.87
C PRO A 404 10.08 0.12 20.31
N ILE A 405 11.33 0.19 20.72
CA ILE A 405 12.30 -0.88 20.44
C ILE A 405 11.92 -2.07 21.31
N PRO A 406 11.76 -3.28 20.74
CA PRO A 406 11.52 -4.48 21.54
C PRO A 406 12.67 -4.71 22.53
N THR A 407 12.33 -5.06 23.76
CA THR A 407 13.29 -5.37 24.83
C THR A 407 13.60 -6.86 24.87
#